data_539337a2234550ca762584a8f8e4d414
#
_entry.id   539337a2234550ca762584a8f8e4d414
#
_cell.length_a   1.000
_cell.length_b   1.000
_cell.length_c   1.000
_cell.angle_alpha   90.00
_cell.angle_beta   90.00
_cell.angle_gamma   90.00
#
_symmetry.space_group_name_H-M   'P 1'
#
loop_
_entity.id
_entity.type
_entity.pdbx_description
1 polymer ?
#
loop_
_entity_poly.entity_id
_entity_poly.type
_entity_poly.pdbx_seq_one_letter_code
_entity_poly.pdbx_strand_id
1 'polypeptide(L)'
;MASSYTMSFSPPMQITTKPQSPIKSGTNIKITAKLAVADPTGNYMAHADALDANGQEVNGVLKGQLAASWEPTNGGNAAETIVFKFDRMNISEPGSYQIRIQAYKQVAGGINQLTKTTILVQVIA
;
A
#
# COMPACT_ATOMS: atom_id res chain seq x y z
N MET A 1 9.57 22.06 23.83
CA MET A 1 9.29 21.70 23.59
C MET A 1 9.11 21.09 22.90
N ALA A 2 9.28 20.74 22.78
CA ALA A 2 9.02 20.18 22.27
C ALA A 2 8.69 19.53 21.74
N SER A 3 8.85 19.04 21.66
CA SER A 3 8.54 18.32 21.19
C SER A 3 7.73 17.89 20.67
N SER A 4 7.65 17.70 20.92
CA SER A 4 6.48 17.33 20.75
C SER A 4 6.06 17.18 19.41
N TYR A 5 6.29 17.76 18.62
CA TYR A 5 5.90 17.63 17.39
C TYR A 5 6.19 16.40 16.78
N THR A 6 6.95 15.71 17.32
CA THR A 6 7.20 14.50 16.76
C THR A 6 6.03 13.71 16.50
N MET A 7 5.04 13.93 17.22
CA MET A 7 3.97 13.11 17.07
C MET A 7 3.20 13.35 15.91
N SER A 8 3.52 14.20 15.12
CA SER A 8 2.73 14.38 13.95
C SER A 8 3.06 13.40 12.87
N PHE A 9 3.94 12.44 13.09
CA PHE A 9 4.20 11.48 12.07
C PHE A 9 3.10 10.49 11.95
N SER A 10 2.73 10.14 10.73
CA SER A 10 1.94 8.94 10.50
C SER A 10 2.84 7.75 10.72
N PRO A 11 2.38 6.72 11.40
CA PRO A 11 3.18 5.53 11.52
C PRO A 11 3.41 4.90 10.15
N PRO A 12 4.54 4.26 9.95
CA PRO A 12 4.79 3.64 8.67
C PRO A 12 3.83 2.49 8.43
N MET A 13 3.49 2.31 7.18
CA MET A 13 2.68 1.19 6.78
C MET A 13 3.58 -0.04 6.67
N GLN A 14 3.14 -1.15 7.22
CA GLN A 14 3.92 -2.38 7.22
C GLN A 14 3.38 -3.32 6.16
N ILE A 15 4.27 -3.86 5.35
CA ILE A 15 3.89 -4.85 4.35
C ILE A 15 4.11 -6.22 4.98
N THR A 16 3.02 -6.97 5.16
CA THR A 16 3.09 -8.27 5.81
C THR A 16 3.01 -9.43 4.82
N THR A 17 2.52 -9.18 3.62
CA THR A 17 2.50 -10.16 2.55
C THR A 17 2.99 -9.47 1.30
N LYS A 18 3.94 -10.07 0.61
CA LYS A 18 4.45 -9.53 -0.64
C LYS A 18 4.95 -10.66 -1.51
N PRO A 19 5.06 -10.43 -2.82
CA PRO A 19 5.58 -11.49 -3.69
C PRO A 19 7.06 -11.72 -3.45
N GLN A 20 7.49 -12.94 -3.68
CA GLN A 20 8.92 -13.23 -3.71
C GLN A 20 9.45 -12.81 -5.07
N SER A 21 10.49 -12.03 -5.07
CA SER A 21 11.10 -11.57 -6.31
C SER A 21 12.32 -12.44 -6.62
N PRO A 22 12.56 -12.79 -7.86
CA PRO A 22 11.82 -12.42 -9.06
C PRO A 22 10.56 -13.26 -9.27
N ILE A 23 9.65 -12.71 -10.05
CA ILE A 23 8.42 -13.41 -10.40
C ILE A 23 8.30 -13.43 -11.91
N LYS A 24 7.56 -14.40 -12.43
CA LYS A 24 7.32 -14.47 -13.87
C LYS A 24 6.23 -13.48 -14.26
N SER A 25 6.33 -12.98 -15.47
CA SER A 25 5.33 -12.05 -15.98
C SER A 25 3.95 -12.70 -15.92
N GLY A 26 2.96 -11.91 -15.55
CA GLY A 26 1.60 -12.38 -15.42
C GLY A 26 1.28 -13.12 -14.13
N THR A 27 2.26 -13.35 -13.27
CA THR A 27 2.02 -14.01 -11.98
C THR A 27 1.13 -13.13 -11.12
N ASN A 28 0.19 -13.75 -10.43
CA ASN A 28 -0.65 -13.01 -9.52
C ASN A 28 0.17 -12.48 -8.35
N ILE A 29 0.02 -11.19 -8.07
CA ILE A 29 0.74 -10.51 -7.00
C ILE A 29 -0.25 -10.23 -5.89
N LYS A 30 0.12 -10.63 -4.67
CA LYS A 30 -0.67 -10.34 -3.48
C LYS A 30 0.15 -9.49 -2.54
N ILE A 31 -0.45 -8.42 -2.05
CA ILE A 31 0.20 -7.54 -1.09
C ILE A 31 -0.79 -7.25 0.02
N THR A 32 -0.35 -7.40 1.25
CA THR A 32 -1.13 -7.02 2.43
C THR A 32 -0.36 -5.94 3.16
N ALA A 33 -1.02 -4.84 3.42
CA ALA A 33 -0.43 -3.71 4.13
C ALA A 33 -1.22 -3.45 5.40
N LYS A 34 -0.52 -3.20 6.50
CA LYS A 34 -1.12 -2.86 7.77
C LYS A 34 -0.74 -1.45 8.16
N LEU A 35 -1.68 -0.74 8.72
CA LEU A 35 -1.48 0.64 9.12
C LEU A 35 -2.15 0.89 10.46
N ALA A 36 -1.40 1.43 11.41
CA ALA A 36 -1.98 1.87 12.66
C ALA A 36 -2.65 3.22 12.44
N VAL A 37 -3.84 3.38 12.94
CA VAL A 37 -4.60 4.62 12.78
C VAL A 37 -5.10 5.08 14.14
N ALA A 38 -5.21 6.38 14.29
CA ALA A 38 -5.71 6.94 15.56
C ALA A 38 -7.22 6.93 15.61
N ASP A 39 -7.89 6.90 14.48
CA ASP A 39 -9.34 6.98 14.42
C ASP A 39 -9.89 5.72 13.77
N PRO A 40 -10.30 4.73 14.57
CA PRO A 40 -10.78 3.48 13.99
C PRO A 40 -12.13 3.61 13.30
N THR A 41 -12.79 4.75 13.44
CA THR A 41 -14.06 4.94 12.77
C THR A 41 -13.90 5.71 11.47
N GLY A 42 -12.68 6.03 11.08
CA GLY A 42 -12.45 6.75 9.85
C GLY A 42 -12.74 5.91 8.62
N ASN A 43 -12.73 6.55 7.49
CA ASN A 43 -12.91 5.88 6.21
C ASN A 43 -11.59 5.93 5.47
N TYR A 44 -11.01 4.78 5.23
CA TYR A 44 -9.66 4.66 4.68
C TYR A 44 -9.69 3.89 3.37
N MET A 45 -8.71 4.15 2.54
CA MET A 45 -8.53 3.40 1.30
C MET A 45 -7.05 3.39 0.95
N ALA A 46 -6.67 2.49 0.10
CA ALA A 46 -5.30 2.42 -0.40
C ALA A 46 -5.31 2.18 -1.89
N HIS A 47 -4.30 2.70 -2.56
CA HIS A 47 -4.09 2.51 -3.99
C HIS A 47 -2.71 1.94 -4.22
N ALA A 48 -2.59 1.16 -5.29
CA ALA A 48 -1.32 0.60 -5.73
C ALA A 48 -1.01 1.10 -7.12
N ASP A 49 0.25 1.43 -7.36
CA ASP A 49 0.71 1.73 -8.70
C ASP A 49 2.15 1.24 -8.84
N ALA A 50 2.65 1.27 -10.06
CA ALA A 50 4.00 0.80 -10.34
C ALA A 50 4.90 1.97 -10.70
N LEU A 51 6.13 1.88 -10.23
CA LEU A 51 7.19 2.80 -10.60
C LEU A 51 8.29 1.99 -11.27
N ASP A 52 9.06 2.64 -12.13
CA ASP A 52 10.22 1.98 -12.71
C ASP A 52 11.38 2.00 -11.70
N ALA A 53 12.54 1.51 -12.13
CA ALA A 53 13.69 1.43 -11.25
C ALA A 53 14.17 2.81 -10.81
N ASN A 54 13.83 3.85 -11.55
CA ASN A 54 14.20 5.22 -11.22
C ASN A 54 13.15 5.92 -10.36
N GLY A 55 12.08 5.25 -10.01
CA GLY A 55 11.05 5.83 -9.18
C GLY A 55 10.00 6.62 -9.95
N GLN A 56 9.97 6.52 -11.26
CA GLN A 56 8.98 7.22 -12.06
C GLN A 56 7.78 6.32 -12.33
N GLU A 57 6.60 6.90 -12.32
CA GLU A 57 5.38 6.14 -12.56
C GLU A 57 5.37 5.55 -13.96
N VAL A 58 4.93 4.29 -14.05
CA VAL A 58 4.75 3.63 -15.33
C VAL A 58 3.29 3.20 -15.41
N ASN A 59 2.54 3.86 -16.27
CA ASN A 59 1.12 3.63 -16.37
C ASN A 59 0.83 2.38 -17.19
N GLY A 60 -0.19 1.64 -16.76
CA GLY A 60 -0.66 0.50 -17.54
C GLY A 60 0.15 -0.77 -17.35
N VAL A 61 1.20 -0.75 -16.55
CA VAL A 61 2.03 -1.92 -16.33
C VAL A 61 1.45 -2.79 -15.23
N LEU A 62 1.06 -2.19 -14.12
CA LEU A 62 0.42 -2.93 -13.03
C LEU A 62 -1.06 -2.99 -13.30
N LYS A 63 -1.63 -4.19 -13.31
CA LYS A 63 -3.02 -4.41 -13.67
C LYS A 63 -3.74 -5.17 -12.60
N GLY A 64 -5.05 -5.10 -12.64
CA GLY A 64 -5.90 -5.84 -11.72
C GLY A 64 -6.50 -4.95 -10.66
N GLN A 65 -6.47 -5.41 -9.44
CA GLN A 65 -7.04 -4.67 -8.31
C GLN A 65 -6.04 -3.63 -7.83
N LEU A 66 -6.25 -2.39 -8.18
CA LEU A 66 -5.32 -1.31 -7.83
C LEU A 66 -5.82 -0.44 -6.68
N ALA A 67 -6.92 -0.82 -6.07
CA ALA A 67 -7.47 -0.11 -4.93
C ALA A 67 -7.99 -1.12 -3.93
N ALA A 68 -7.91 -0.79 -2.66
CA ALA A 68 -8.39 -1.67 -1.62
C ALA A 68 -9.08 -0.86 -0.54
N SER A 69 -10.19 -1.39 -0.05
CA SER A 69 -10.84 -0.86 1.14
C SER A 69 -10.14 -1.40 2.37
N TRP A 70 -10.30 -0.72 3.47
CA TRP A 70 -9.69 -1.15 4.70
C TRP A 70 -10.55 -2.22 5.38
N GLU A 71 -9.86 -3.05 6.15
CA GLU A 71 -10.52 -4.02 7.02
C GLU A 71 -9.90 -3.88 8.41
N PRO A 72 -10.69 -4.02 9.46
CA PRO A 72 -10.09 -4.03 10.78
C PRO A 72 -9.33 -5.33 11.00
N THR A 73 -8.30 -5.29 11.81
CA THR A 73 -7.69 -6.53 12.24
C THR A 73 -8.62 -7.17 13.25
N ASN A 74 -8.51 -8.48 13.40
CA ASN A 74 -9.40 -9.11 14.29
C ASN A 74 -9.16 -8.63 15.70
N GLY A 75 -10.13 -8.72 16.49
CA GLY A 75 -10.03 -8.23 17.81
C GLY A 75 -10.43 -6.80 17.91
N GLY A 76 -10.01 -6.03 17.05
CA GLY A 76 -10.48 -4.69 16.90
C GLY A 76 -10.57 -3.82 18.11
N ASN A 77 -10.08 -4.18 19.26
CA ASN A 77 -10.26 -3.32 20.34
C ASN A 77 -9.25 -2.25 20.19
N ALA A 78 -8.45 -2.07 21.08
CA ALA A 78 -7.61 -0.93 21.05
C ALA A 78 -6.70 -0.90 19.88
N ALA A 79 -6.69 -1.87 19.13
CA ALA A 79 -5.65 -1.95 18.18
C ALA A 79 -5.73 -0.91 17.13
N GLU A 80 -6.75 -0.39 16.75
CA GLU A 80 -6.75 0.63 15.75
C GLU A 80 -5.77 0.37 14.63
N THR A 81 -5.70 -0.89 14.24
CA THR A 81 -4.86 -1.26 13.11
C THR A 81 -5.78 -1.72 12.00
N ILE A 82 -5.57 -1.20 10.80
CA ILE A 82 -6.36 -1.57 9.65
C ILE A 82 -5.48 -2.26 8.64
N VAL A 83 -6.10 -3.03 7.77
CA VAL A 83 -5.40 -3.85 6.79
C VAL A 83 -5.97 -3.54 5.42
N PHE A 84 -5.09 -3.40 4.44
CA PHE A 84 -5.47 -3.30 3.04
C PHE A 84 -4.97 -4.54 2.33
N LYS A 85 -5.85 -5.24 1.62
CA LYS A 85 -5.47 -6.45 0.90
C LYS A 85 -5.63 -6.25 -0.58
N PHE A 86 -4.52 -6.42 -1.29
CA PHE A 86 -4.49 -6.39 -2.74
C PHE A 86 -4.24 -7.83 -3.18
N ASP A 87 -5.28 -8.52 -3.60
CA ASP A 87 -5.20 -9.95 -3.85
C ASP A 87 -5.03 -10.31 -5.32
N ARG A 88 -5.26 -9.40 -6.22
CA ARG A 88 -5.22 -9.70 -7.65
C ARG A 88 -4.58 -8.58 -8.42
N MET A 89 -3.28 -8.62 -8.52
CA MET A 89 -2.54 -7.70 -9.36
C MET A 89 -1.58 -8.51 -10.20
N ASN A 90 -1.11 -7.93 -11.30
CA ASN A 90 -0.07 -8.59 -12.09
C ASN A 90 0.67 -7.55 -12.92
N ILE A 91 1.87 -7.91 -13.32
CA ILE A 91 2.69 -7.14 -14.24
C ILE A 91 3.07 -8.09 -15.35
N SER A 92 2.71 -7.75 -16.59
CA SER A 92 2.95 -8.63 -17.71
C SER A 92 4.23 -8.30 -18.46
N GLU A 93 4.85 -7.16 -18.20
CA GLU A 93 6.07 -6.78 -18.89
C GLU A 93 7.27 -7.04 -18.00
N PRO A 94 8.28 -7.75 -18.49
CA PRO A 94 9.49 -7.96 -17.69
C PRO A 94 10.20 -6.65 -17.39
N GLY A 95 10.85 -6.59 -16.27
CA GLY A 95 11.59 -5.41 -15.86
C GLY A 95 11.72 -5.35 -14.36
N SER A 96 12.41 -4.31 -13.90
CA SER A 96 12.56 -4.03 -12.49
C SER A 96 11.62 -2.92 -12.11
N TYR A 97 10.78 -3.17 -11.13
CA TYR A 97 9.73 -2.24 -10.74
C TYR A 97 9.70 -2.05 -9.25
N GLN A 98 9.05 -0.96 -8.85
CA GLN A 98 8.63 -0.76 -7.46
C GLN A 98 7.12 -0.71 -7.48
N ILE A 99 6.48 -1.43 -6.57
CA ILE A 99 5.03 -1.29 -6.38
C ILE A 99 4.85 -0.38 -5.19
N ARG A 100 4.15 0.73 -5.42
CA ARG A 100 3.91 1.73 -4.39
C ARG A 100 2.49 1.58 -3.88
N ILE A 101 2.36 1.46 -2.56
CA ILE A 101 1.06 1.42 -1.91
C ILE A 101 0.90 2.75 -1.17
N GLN A 102 -0.18 3.46 -1.45
CA GLN A 102 -0.47 4.74 -0.81
C GLN A 102 -1.78 4.61 -0.05
N ALA A 103 -1.78 5.02 1.21
CA ALA A 103 -2.96 4.95 2.06
C ALA A 103 -3.52 6.35 2.28
N TYR A 104 -4.83 6.45 2.27
CA TYR A 104 -5.55 7.72 2.36
C TYR A 104 -6.66 7.62 3.38
N LYS A 105 -7.01 8.76 3.96
CA LYS A 105 -8.19 8.89 4.82
C LYS A 105 -9.12 9.91 4.18
N GLN A 106 -10.40 9.56 4.07
CA GLN A 106 -11.39 10.50 3.61
C GLN A 106 -11.75 11.45 4.73
N VAL A 107 -11.72 12.73 4.44
CA VAL A 107 -12.03 13.77 5.42
C VAL A 107 -13.05 14.72 4.80
N ALA A 108 -13.62 15.57 5.63
CA ALA A 108 -14.54 16.59 5.12
C ALA A 108 -13.76 17.46 4.15
N GLY A 109 -14.29 17.58 2.96
CA GLY A 109 -13.66 18.41 1.94
C GLY A 109 -12.60 17.72 1.10
N GLY A 110 -12.32 16.43 1.31
CA GLY A 110 -11.36 15.79 0.43
C GLY A 110 -10.74 14.54 0.99
N ILE A 111 -9.52 14.30 0.59
CA ILE A 111 -8.79 13.08 0.92
C ILE A 111 -7.41 13.49 1.40
N ASN A 112 -7.00 12.94 2.55
CA ASN A 112 -5.64 13.14 3.05
C ASN A 112 -4.82 11.91 2.81
N GLN A 113 -3.64 12.10 2.24
CA GLN A 113 -2.68 10.99 2.14
C GLN A 113 -2.02 10.80 3.50
N LEU A 114 -2.04 9.58 3.98
CA LEU A 114 -1.48 9.28 5.30
C LEU A 114 -0.04 8.82 5.20
N THR A 115 0.22 7.89 4.31
CA THR A 115 1.55 7.30 4.21
C THR A 115 1.65 6.56 2.89
N LYS A 116 2.87 6.20 2.53
CA LYS A 116 3.12 5.38 1.36
C LYS A 116 4.32 4.50 1.63
N THR A 117 4.39 3.38 0.93
CA THR A 117 5.54 2.51 0.99
C THR A 117 5.73 1.87 -0.38
N THR A 118 6.92 1.40 -0.65
CA THR A 118 7.22 0.73 -1.90
C THR A 118 7.88 -0.60 -1.62
N ILE A 119 7.66 -1.56 -2.51
CA ILE A 119 8.40 -2.81 -2.51
C ILE A 119 9.02 -3.01 -3.87
N LEU A 120 10.17 -3.64 -3.88
CA LEU A 120 10.89 -3.92 -5.12
C LEU A 120 10.44 -5.24 -5.68
N VAL A 121 10.19 -5.29 -6.98
CA VAL A 121 9.76 -6.50 -7.67
C VAL A 121 10.51 -6.59 -8.99
N GLN A 122 11.12 -7.73 -9.25
CA GLN A 122 11.71 -8.01 -10.54
C GLN A 122 10.83 -9.00 -11.28
N VAL A 123 10.45 -8.66 -12.49
CA VAL A 123 9.56 -9.48 -13.33
C VAL A 123 10.39 -10.04 -14.47
N ILE A 124 10.37 -11.34 -14.62
CA ILE A 124 11.10 -12.02 -15.69
C ILE A 124 10.10 -12.65 -16.64
N ALA A 125 10.58 -12.90 -17.85
CA ALA A 125 9.72 -13.47 -18.89
C ALA A 125 9.30 -14.91 -18.59
#